data_f30a7ec402647a99af9f89daa6224777
#
_entry.id   f30a7ec402647a99af9f89daa6224777
#
_cell.length_a   1.000
_cell.length_b   1.000
_cell.length_c   1.000
_cell.angle_alpha   90.00
_cell.angle_beta   90.00
_cell.angle_gamma   90.00
#
_symmetry.space_group_name_H-M   'P 1'
#
loop_
_entity.id
_entity.type
_entity.pdbx_description
1 polymer ?
#
loop_
_entity_poly.entity_id
_entity_poly.type
_entity_poly.pdbx_seq_one_letter_code
_entity_poly.pdbx_strand_id
1 'polypeptide(L)'
;MDMKINFLPAKTWNWLRMNETEVKQVKADRQALEKEEIPETFAVEASTLEPIKTGMGPDMDKLAEQSGFAAKAYRMPAGIKEAAALRLGFVCKDQTASLDLIDLIAEENSEMTVVMDYASDADAEGLCSVRTRAKVGKGALLRLVQIDCLGKGFRVLNDVGSICEDQGRI
;
A
#
# COMPACT_ATOMS: atom_id res chain seq x y z
N MET A 1 13.50 -13.31 4.27
CA MET A 1 13.44 -13.26 5.74
C MET A 1 12.15 -13.91 6.25
N ASP A 2 12.11 -14.38 7.49
CA ASP A 2 10.85 -14.72 8.12
C ASP A 2 10.29 -13.48 8.80
N MET A 3 8.99 -13.24 8.64
CA MET A 3 8.33 -12.02 9.12
C MET A 3 7.24 -12.37 10.12
N LYS A 4 7.11 -11.58 11.15
CA LYS A 4 5.93 -11.55 12.01
C LYS A 4 5.07 -10.35 11.64
N ILE A 5 3.83 -10.60 11.30
CA ILE A 5 2.90 -9.59 10.80
C ILE A 5 1.60 -9.57 11.61
N ASN A 6 0.78 -8.55 11.34
CA ASN A 6 -0.54 -8.37 11.96
C ASN A 6 -0.47 -8.24 13.49
N PHE A 7 0.44 -7.38 13.96
CA PHE A 7 0.52 -7.06 15.38
C PHE A 7 -0.72 -6.29 15.82
N LEU A 8 -1.50 -6.89 16.70
CA LEU A 8 -2.62 -6.16 17.31
C LEU A 8 -2.09 -5.06 18.24
N PRO A 9 -2.66 -3.85 18.17
CA PRO A 9 -2.27 -2.72 19.02
C PRO A 9 -2.41 -3.01 20.52
N ALA A 10 -3.41 -3.83 20.86
CA ALA A 10 -3.61 -4.35 22.20
C ALA A 10 -3.60 -5.87 22.16
N LYS A 11 -2.77 -6.50 22.98
CA LYS A 11 -2.64 -7.96 23.04
C LYS A 11 -3.83 -8.59 23.78
N THR A 12 -5.02 -8.43 23.26
CA THR A 12 -6.26 -8.90 23.89
C THR A 12 -6.48 -10.41 23.79
N TRP A 13 -5.80 -11.07 22.83
CA TRP A 13 -5.94 -12.51 22.55
C TRP A 13 -4.68 -13.31 22.84
N ASN A 14 -3.85 -12.86 23.79
CA ASN A 14 -2.58 -13.49 24.14
C ASN A 14 -2.71 -14.99 24.47
N TRP A 15 -3.77 -15.37 25.18
CA TRP A 15 -4.06 -16.74 25.56
C TRP A 15 -4.41 -17.64 24.36
N LEU A 16 -4.93 -17.07 23.26
CA LEU A 16 -5.19 -17.78 22.00
C LEU A 16 -4.00 -17.74 21.02
N ARG A 17 -2.95 -16.99 21.31
CA ARG A 17 -1.80 -16.75 20.43
C ARG A 17 -2.19 -16.22 19.05
N MET A 18 -3.22 -15.38 18.97
CA MET A 18 -3.77 -14.81 17.73
C MET A 18 -3.36 -13.36 17.47
N ASN A 19 -2.38 -12.85 18.21
CA ASN A 19 -1.98 -11.42 18.11
C ASN A 19 -1.04 -11.13 16.94
N GLU A 20 -0.46 -12.15 16.34
CA GLU A 20 0.48 -12.05 15.24
C GLU A 20 0.47 -13.36 14.42
N THR A 21 0.95 -13.30 13.19
CA THR A 21 1.19 -14.49 12.39
C THR A 21 2.59 -14.46 11.80
N GLU A 22 3.15 -15.64 11.51
CA GLU A 22 4.46 -15.79 10.90
C GLU A 22 4.32 -16.11 9.41
N VAL A 23 4.99 -15.35 8.57
CA VAL A 23 5.13 -15.61 7.13
C VAL A 23 6.59 -15.90 6.84
N LYS A 24 6.87 -17.10 6.32
CA LYS A 24 8.22 -17.58 6.08
C LYS A 24 8.73 -17.22 4.69
N GLN A 25 10.05 -17.06 4.58
CA GLN A 25 10.77 -16.90 3.32
C GLN A 25 10.27 -15.71 2.48
N VAL A 26 9.91 -14.61 3.14
CA VAL A 26 9.52 -13.39 2.44
C VAL A 26 10.76 -12.73 1.84
N LYS A 27 10.65 -12.33 0.59
CA LYS A 27 11.65 -11.56 -0.16
C LYS A 27 10.94 -10.55 -1.05
N ALA A 28 11.70 -9.65 -1.64
CA ALA A 28 11.22 -8.72 -2.64
C ALA A 28 12.26 -8.65 -3.77
N ASP A 29 11.89 -9.14 -4.94
CA ASP A 29 12.77 -9.26 -6.09
C ASP A 29 12.56 -8.13 -7.10
N ARG A 30 11.35 -7.56 -7.12
CA ARG A 30 10.92 -6.59 -8.12
C ARG A 30 9.76 -5.73 -7.61
N GLN A 31 9.44 -4.68 -8.37
CA GLN A 31 8.17 -3.95 -8.25
C GLN A 31 7.18 -4.49 -9.29
N ALA A 32 5.89 -4.50 -8.97
CA ALA A 32 4.81 -4.97 -9.84
C ALA A 32 4.03 -3.84 -10.50
N LEU A 33 4.19 -2.59 -10.06
CA LEU A 33 3.54 -1.43 -10.66
C LEU A 33 4.04 -1.23 -12.10
N GLU A 34 3.19 -1.53 -13.09
CA GLU A 34 3.51 -1.45 -14.51
C GLU A 34 2.62 -0.46 -15.29
N LYS A 35 1.46 -0.11 -14.74
CA LYS A 35 0.49 0.78 -15.42
C LYS A 35 0.07 1.90 -14.49
N GLU A 36 0.03 3.10 -15.03
CA GLU A 36 -0.40 4.28 -14.30
C GLU A 36 -1.26 5.16 -15.22
N GLU A 37 -2.50 5.42 -14.80
CA GLU A 37 -3.36 6.43 -15.41
C GLU A 37 -3.50 7.56 -14.41
N ILE A 38 -2.79 8.66 -14.65
CA ILE A 38 -2.62 9.76 -13.70
C ILE A 38 -3.36 10.99 -14.24
N PRO A 39 -4.45 11.44 -13.60
CA PRO A 39 -5.07 12.71 -13.94
C PRO A 39 -4.09 13.88 -13.78
N GLU A 40 -4.20 14.91 -14.63
CA GLU A 40 -3.27 16.05 -14.68
C GLU A 40 -3.18 16.84 -13.36
N THR A 41 -4.21 16.74 -12.53
CA THR A 41 -4.27 17.41 -11.21
C THR A 41 -3.34 16.79 -10.17
N PHE A 42 -2.87 15.55 -10.40
CA PHE A 42 -1.96 14.88 -9.48
C PHE A 42 -0.52 15.29 -9.70
N ALA A 43 0.19 15.54 -8.62
CA ALA A 43 1.65 15.59 -8.64
C ALA A 43 2.22 14.22 -8.29
N VAL A 44 3.25 13.80 -9.04
CA VAL A 44 3.97 12.54 -8.80
C VAL A 44 5.42 12.85 -8.46
N GLU A 45 5.89 12.34 -7.34
CA GLU A 45 7.22 12.65 -6.82
C GLU A 45 7.85 11.47 -6.07
N ALA A 46 9.14 11.54 -5.79
CA ALA A 46 9.75 10.64 -4.81
C ALA A 46 9.18 10.96 -3.43
N SER A 47 8.84 9.93 -2.67
CA SER A 47 8.21 10.16 -1.37
C SER A 47 9.14 10.81 -0.37
N THR A 48 8.63 11.85 0.28
CA THR A 48 9.23 12.49 1.46
C THR A 48 8.34 12.33 2.70
N LEU A 49 7.38 11.41 2.64
CA LEU A 49 6.41 11.20 3.72
C LEU A 49 7.11 10.62 4.95
N GLU A 50 6.91 11.25 6.09
CA GLU A 50 7.39 10.76 7.37
C GLU A 50 6.85 9.34 7.67
N PRO A 51 7.57 8.52 8.44
CA PRO A 51 7.13 7.16 8.74
C PRO A 51 5.73 7.11 9.35
N ILE A 52 4.85 6.34 8.74
CA ILE A 52 3.52 6.04 9.26
C ILE A 52 3.50 4.59 9.70
N LYS A 53 3.05 4.34 10.92
CA LYS A 53 2.87 2.96 11.41
C LYS A 53 1.76 2.27 10.63
N THR A 54 2.04 1.06 10.19
CA THR A 54 1.11 0.21 9.46
C THR A 54 0.72 -1.02 10.30
N GLY A 55 -0.32 -1.72 9.91
CA GLY A 55 -0.83 -2.86 10.65
C GLY A 55 0.06 -4.11 10.60
N MET A 56 0.90 -4.24 9.58
CA MET A 56 1.81 -5.39 9.45
C MET A 56 2.99 -5.34 10.40
N GLY A 57 3.36 -4.15 10.88
CA GLY A 57 4.40 -4.01 11.90
C GLY A 57 5.83 -3.89 11.36
N PRO A 58 6.84 -3.93 12.27
CA PRO A 58 8.20 -3.52 11.95
C PRO A 58 8.94 -4.42 10.95
N ASP A 59 8.51 -5.67 10.76
CA ASP A 59 9.16 -6.54 9.80
C ASP A 59 8.82 -6.16 8.34
N MET A 60 7.65 -5.53 8.12
CA MET A 60 7.33 -4.93 6.82
C MET A 60 8.20 -3.71 6.54
N ASP A 61 8.50 -2.90 7.54
CA ASP A 61 9.43 -1.77 7.41
C ASP A 61 10.84 -2.26 7.04
N LYS A 62 11.32 -3.31 7.70
CA LYS A 62 12.62 -3.93 7.37
C LYS A 62 12.66 -4.50 5.94
N LEU A 63 11.56 -5.16 5.50
CA LEU A 63 11.48 -5.66 4.13
C LEU A 63 11.59 -4.52 3.12
N ALA A 64 10.88 -3.41 3.38
CA ALA A 64 10.94 -2.23 2.53
C ALA A 64 12.34 -1.61 2.46
N GLU A 65 13.01 -1.45 3.61
CA GLU A 65 14.39 -0.95 3.67
C GLU A 65 15.38 -1.88 2.94
N GLN A 66 15.29 -3.19 3.15
CA GLN A 66 16.18 -4.18 2.55
C GLN A 66 15.98 -4.32 1.04
N SER A 67 14.78 -4.03 0.52
CA SER A 67 14.49 -4.08 -0.91
C SER A 67 15.26 -3.03 -1.71
N GLY A 68 15.58 -1.91 -1.10
CA GLY A 68 16.18 -0.75 -1.77
C GLY A 68 15.22 -0.04 -2.75
N PHE A 69 13.93 -0.40 -2.77
CA PHE A 69 12.95 0.24 -3.64
C PHE A 69 12.54 1.61 -3.10
N ALA A 70 12.44 2.59 -3.99
CA ALA A 70 11.94 3.91 -3.63
C ALA A 70 10.42 3.91 -3.54
N ALA A 71 9.88 4.59 -2.54
CA ALA A 71 8.45 4.85 -2.48
C ALA A 71 8.06 5.94 -3.47
N LYS A 72 6.96 5.72 -4.19
CA LYS A 72 6.37 6.66 -5.13
C LYS A 72 5.19 7.37 -4.48
N ALA A 73 5.21 8.70 -4.48
CA ALA A 73 4.16 9.50 -3.89
C ALA A 73 3.24 10.10 -4.96
N TYR A 74 1.94 10.01 -4.73
CA TYR A 74 0.88 10.66 -5.50
C TYR A 74 0.19 11.66 -4.60
N ARG A 75 0.30 12.93 -4.99
CA ARG A 75 -0.21 14.05 -4.21
C ARG A 75 -1.36 14.74 -4.92
N MET A 76 -2.46 14.94 -4.20
CA MET A 76 -3.53 15.84 -4.60
C MET A 76 -3.33 17.19 -3.92
N PRO A 77 -3.12 18.27 -4.66
CA PRO A 77 -2.92 19.61 -4.10
C PRO A 77 -4.15 20.11 -3.32
N ALA A 78 -3.89 21.02 -2.39
CA ALA A 78 -4.91 21.60 -1.52
C ALA A 78 -6.07 22.23 -2.31
N GLY A 79 -7.30 21.97 -1.85
CA GLY A 79 -8.52 22.51 -2.43
C GLY A 79 -8.96 21.90 -3.75
N ILE A 80 -8.15 21.02 -4.36
CA ILE A 80 -8.52 20.34 -5.62
C ILE A 80 -9.41 19.14 -5.34
N LYS A 81 -10.52 19.05 -6.08
CA LYS A 81 -11.44 17.93 -6.03
C LYS A 81 -11.47 17.25 -7.39
N GLU A 82 -10.78 16.14 -7.50
CA GLU A 82 -10.65 15.40 -8.75
C GLU A 82 -11.71 14.30 -8.85
N ALA A 83 -12.48 14.32 -9.94
CA ALA A 83 -13.50 13.30 -10.20
C ALA A 83 -12.93 12.05 -10.86
N ALA A 84 -11.86 12.20 -11.66
CA ALA A 84 -11.19 11.06 -12.27
C ALA A 84 -10.32 10.32 -11.26
N ALA A 85 -10.37 9.00 -11.27
CA ALA A 85 -9.54 8.20 -10.37
C ALA A 85 -8.10 8.10 -10.90
N LEU A 86 -7.12 8.23 -10.01
CA LEU A 86 -5.78 7.72 -10.22
C LEU A 86 -5.87 6.18 -10.29
N ARG A 87 -5.39 5.56 -11.37
CA ARG A 87 -5.37 4.10 -11.51
C ARG A 87 -3.95 3.57 -11.53
N LEU A 88 -3.68 2.61 -10.65
CA LEU A 88 -2.39 1.95 -10.49
C LEU A 88 -2.57 0.46 -10.77
N GLY A 89 -1.97 -0.05 -11.85
CA GLY A 89 -2.03 -1.44 -12.25
C GLY A 89 -0.77 -2.20 -11.88
N PHE A 90 -0.91 -3.20 -11.02
CA PHE A 90 0.17 -4.07 -10.55
C PHE A 90 0.09 -5.41 -11.27
N VAL A 91 1.15 -5.77 -12.00
CA VAL A 91 1.25 -7.02 -12.75
C VAL A 91 2.18 -7.98 -12.01
N CYS A 92 1.59 -8.91 -11.28
CA CYS A 92 2.31 -9.92 -10.51
C CYS A 92 2.64 -11.11 -11.41
N LYS A 93 3.95 -11.31 -11.67
CA LYS A 93 4.45 -12.35 -12.58
C LYS A 93 4.64 -13.66 -11.84
N ASP A 94 4.51 -14.75 -12.60
CA ASP A 94 4.73 -16.11 -12.08
C ASP A 94 6.12 -16.28 -11.43
N GLN A 95 6.19 -17.03 -10.35
CA GLN A 95 7.42 -17.35 -9.58
C GLN A 95 8.19 -16.12 -9.09
N THR A 96 7.51 -14.97 -8.91
CA THR A 96 8.14 -13.73 -8.42
C THR A 96 7.64 -13.32 -7.04
N ALA A 97 8.43 -12.49 -6.38
CA ALA A 97 8.05 -11.83 -5.14
C ALA A 97 8.14 -10.30 -5.34
N SER A 98 7.01 -9.64 -5.43
CA SER A 98 6.97 -8.19 -5.62
C SER A 98 6.78 -7.43 -4.30
N LEU A 99 7.33 -6.22 -4.29
CA LEU A 99 7.05 -5.22 -3.26
C LEU A 99 6.93 -3.84 -3.91
N ASP A 100 5.79 -3.21 -3.71
CA ASP A 100 5.56 -1.83 -4.11
C ASP A 100 5.34 -0.94 -2.89
N LEU A 101 5.91 0.26 -2.93
CA LEU A 101 5.83 1.25 -1.86
C LEU A 101 5.11 2.48 -2.40
N ILE A 102 3.86 2.67 -1.98
CA ILE A 102 2.97 3.72 -2.49
C ILE A 102 2.62 4.67 -1.36
N ASP A 103 2.81 5.96 -1.61
CA ASP A 103 2.40 7.02 -0.71
C ASP A 103 1.31 7.89 -1.34
N LEU A 104 0.23 8.10 -0.60
CA LEU A 104 -0.92 8.87 -1.04
C LEU A 104 -1.06 10.10 -0.16
N ILE A 105 -1.05 11.28 -0.76
CA ILE A 105 -1.11 12.54 -0.02
C ILE A 105 -2.28 13.36 -0.54
N ALA A 106 -3.33 13.44 0.26
CA ALA A 106 -4.45 14.35 0.04
C ALA A 106 -4.24 15.60 0.89
N GLU A 107 -3.91 16.72 0.27
CA GLU A 107 -3.70 17.97 0.99
C GLU A 107 -5.01 18.58 1.48
N GLU A 108 -4.95 19.64 2.27
CA GLU A 108 -6.09 20.27 2.93
C GLU A 108 -7.26 20.55 1.95
N ASN A 109 -8.48 20.13 2.33
CA ASN A 109 -9.72 20.30 1.56
C ASN A 109 -9.70 19.69 0.14
N SER A 110 -8.77 18.77 -0.15
CA SER A 110 -8.75 18.06 -1.43
C SER A 110 -9.63 16.81 -1.43
N GLU A 111 -10.00 16.34 -2.63
CA GLU A 111 -10.66 15.04 -2.80
C GLU A 111 -9.97 14.24 -3.90
N MET A 112 -9.60 13.00 -3.61
CA MET A 112 -9.00 12.09 -4.57
C MET A 112 -9.56 10.67 -4.44
N THR A 113 -9.61 9.98 -5.57
CA THR A 113 -9.92 8.55 -5.63
C THR A 113 -8.72 7.82 -6.24
N VAL A 114 -8.31 6.73 -5.59
CA VAL A 114 -7.22 5.86 -6.06
C VAL A 114 -7.76 4.46 -6.23
N VAL A 115 -7.54 3.88 -7.40
CA VAL A 115 -7.87 2.48 -7.70
C VAL A 115 -6.57 1.73 -7.93
N MET A 116 -6.37 0.68 -7.18
CA MET A 116 -5.21 -0.22 -7.25
C MET A 116 -5.68 -1.58 -7.76
N ASP A 117 -5.30 -1.93 -8.99
CA ASP A 117 -5.66 -3.20 -9.62
C ASP A 117 -4.47 -4.17 -9.56
N TYR A 118 -4.64 -5.29 -8.89
CA TYR A 118 -3.64 -6.37 -8.81
C TYR A 118 -4.05 -7.51 -9.72
N ALA A 119 -3.23 -7.85 -10.69
CA ALA A 119 -3.52 -8.89 -11.65
C ALA A 119 -2.34 -9.84 -11.88
N SER A 120 -2.67 -11.10 -12.16
CA SER A 120 -1.73 -12.12 -12.64
C SER A 120 -2.44 -13.10 -13.56
N ASP A 121 -1.69 -14.00 -14.20
CA ASP A 121 -2.26 -15.17 -14.83
C ASP A 121 -2.91 -16.09 -13.79
N ALA A 122 -3.97 -16.82 -14.19
CA ALA A 122 -4.80 -17.61 -13.28
C ALA A 122 -4.02 -18.74 -12.55
N ASP A 123 -3.06 -19.34 -13.24
CA ASP A 123 -2.26 -20.45 -12.73
C ASP A 123 -0.90 -19.99 -12.15
N ALA A 124 -0.64 -18.69 -12.15
CA ALA A 124 0.59 -18.13 -11.61
C ALA A 124 0.61 -18.18 -10.08
N GLU A 125 1.80 -18.29 -9.53
CA GLU A 125 2.05 -18.30 -8.09
C GLU A 125 3.18 -17.37 -7.70
N GLY A 126 3.17 -16.89 -6.45
CA GLY A 126 4.23 -15.98 -5.96
C GLY A 126 3.84 -15.21 -4.72
N LEU A 127 4.48 -14.06 -4.54
CA LEU A 127 4.18 -13.13 -3.47
C LEU A 127 3.92 -11.74 -4.06
N CYS A 128 2.76 -11.18 -3.74
CA CYS A 128 2.44 -9.79 -4.04
C CYS A 128 2.41 -9.01 -2.72
N SER A 129 3.34 -8.07 -2.56
CA SER A 129 3.40 -7.22 -1.37
C SER A 129 3.21 -5.76 -1.78
N VAL A 130 2.32 -5.04 -1.11
CA VAL A 130 2.15 -3.61 -1.30
C VAL A 130 2.06 -2.94 0.06
N ARG A 131 2.88 -1.92 0.27
CA ARG A 131 2.76 -1.03 1.42
C ARG A 131 2.24 0.31 0.95
N THR A 132 1.05 0.67 1.38
CA THR A 132 0.42 1.95 1.12
C THR A 132 0.41 2.80 2.38
N ARG A 133 0.98 4.00 2.32
CA ARG A 133 0.90 4.98 3.40
C ARG A 133 0.09 6.17 2.92
N ALA A 134 -0.84 6.65 3.73
CA ALA A 134 -1.68 7.77 3.36
C ALA A 134 -1.60 8.89 4.40
N LYS A 135 -1.40 10.12 3.93
CA LYS A 135 -1.59 11.33 4.71
C LYS A 135 -2.80 12.07 4.16
N VAL A 136 -3.81 12.27 5.01
CA VAL A 136 -5.03 12.97 4.64
C VAL A 136 -5.12 14.23 5.46
N GLY A 137 -4.98 15.37 4.78
CA GLY A 137 -5.00 16.71 5.38
C GLY A 137 -6.39 17.09 5.90
N LYS A 138 -6.44 18.21 6.58
CA LYS A 138 -7.64 18.73 7.18
C LYS A 138 -8.78 18.88 6.16
N GLY A 139 -9.94 18.28 6.45
CA GLY A 139 -11.12 18.33 5.59
C GLY A 139 -10.96 17.60 4.25
N ALA A 140 -9.85 16.93 4.00
CA ALA A 140 -9.62 16.18 2.76
C ALA A 140 -10.35 14.83 2.76
N LEU A 141 -10.53 14.27 1.56
CA LEU A 141 -11.14 12.96 1.35
C LEU A 141 -10.29 12.13 0.39
N LEU A 142 -9.82 10.99 0.87
CA LEU A 142 -9.19 9.94 0.07
C LEU A 142 -10.17 8.76 -0.05
N ARG A 143 -10.46 8.31 -1.27
CA ARG A 143 -11.13 7.03 -1.51
C ARG A 143 -10.10 6.06 -2.07
N LEU A 144 -9.83 4.99 -1.35
CA LEU A 144 -8.93 3.93 -1.76
C LEU A 144 -9.73 2.67 -2.12
N VAL A 145 -9.61 2.23 -3.37
CA VAL A 145 -10.24 1.02 -3.89
C VAL A 145 -9.13 0.05 -4.29
N GLN A 146 -9.17 -1.16 -3.78
CA GLN A 146 -8.23 -2.22 -4.13
C GLN A 146 -9.00 -3.38 -4.76
N ILE A 147 -8.56 -3.81 -5.94
CA ILE A 147 -9.16 -4.89 -6.72
C ILE A 147 -8.13 -5.98 -6.85
N ASP A 148 -8.42 -7.15 -6.29
CA ASP A 148 -7.52 -8.29 -6.29
C ASP A 148 -8.02 -9.36 -7.25
N CYS A 149 -7.29 -9.53 -8.37
CA CYS A 149 -7.53 -10.50 -9.43
C CYS A 149 -6.30 -11.41 -9.64
N LEU A 150 -5.68 -11.84 -8.54
CA LEU A 150 -4.50 -12.69 -8.56
C LEU A 150 -4.86 -14.18 -8.69
N GLY A 151 -3.95 -14.95 -9.26
CA GLY A 151 -4.04 -16.40 -9.33
C GLY A 151 -4.03 -17.05 -7.93
N LYS A 152 -4.60 -18.25 -7.83
CA LYS A 152 -4.76 -18.98 -6.56
C LYS A 152 -3.46 -19.29 -5.82
N GLY A 153 -2.33 -19.31 -6.53
CA GLY A 153 -1.00 -19.57 -5.96
C GLY A 153 -0.33 -18.35 -5.33
N PHE A 154 -0.93 -17.15 -5.43
CA PHE A 154 -0.35 -15.96 -4.83
C PHE A 154 -0.64 -15.84 -3.34
N ARG A 155 0.40 -15.46 -2.59
CA ARG A 155 0.25 -14.90 -1.24
C ARG A 155 0.24 -13.38 -1.35
N VAL A 156 -0.65 -12.72 -0.63
CA VAL A 156 -0.79 -11.25 -0.66
C VAL A 156 -0.45 -10.67 0.70
N LEU A 157 0.45 -9.69 0.72
CA LEU A 157 0.73 -8.85 1.87
C LEU A 157 0.29 -7.42 1.55
N ASN A 158 -0.91 -7.06 1.95
CA ASN A 158 -1.47 -5.74 1.74
C ASN A 158 -1.42 -4.94 3.04
N ASP A 159 -0.49 -4.01 3.11
CA ASP A 159 -0.20 -3.22 4.30
C ASP A 159 -0.61 -1.76 4.10
N VAL A 160 -1.65 -1.33 4.78
CA VAL A 160 -2.18 0.03 4.67
C VAL A 160 -2.08 0.75 6.01
N GLY A 161 -1.44 1.90 6.02
CA GLY A 161 -1.38 2.79 7.18
C GLY A 161 -1.73 4.22 6.81
N SER A 162 -2.41 4.93 7.71
CA SER A 162 -2.82 6.30 7.43
C SER A 162 -2.76 7.22 8.65
N ILE A 163 -2.58 8.50 8.37
CA ILE A 163 -2.77 9.60 9.32
C ILE A 163 -3.79 10.55 8.72
N CYS A 164 -4.86 10.81 9.47
CA CYS A 164 -5.86 11.82 9.11
C CYS A 164 -5.78 12.99 10.08
N GLU A 165 -5.73 14.19 9.54
CA GLU A 165 -5.89 15.43 10.28
C GLU A 165 -7.38 15.70 10.56
N ASP A 166 -7.71 16.80 11.26
CA ASP A 166 -9.09 17.16 11.62
C ASP A 166 -10.02 17.09 10.41
N GLN A 167 -11.14 16.35 10.56
CA GLN A 167 -12.15 16.14 9.52
C GLN A 167 -11.61 15.46 8.23
N GLY A 168 -10.35 15.02 8.19
CA GLY A 168 -9.85 14.18 7.12
C GLY A 168 -10.52 12.80 7.13
N ARG A 169 -10.79 12.22 5.96
CA ARG A 169 -11.55 10.96 5.80
C ARG A 169 -10.90 10.04 4.76
N ILE A 170 -10.93 8.75 5.05
CA ILE A 170 -10.60 7.68 4.11
C ILE A 170 -11.82 6.79 3.97
#